data_44b1aec4e1b3bcbb59d2389fc6c151e9
#
_entry.id   44b1aec4e1b3bcbb59d2389fc6c151e9
#
_cell.length_a   1.000
_cell.length_b   1.000
_cell.length_c   1.000
_cell.angle_alpha   90.00
_cell.angle_beta   90.00
_cell.angle_gamma   90.00
#
_symmetry.space_group_name_H-M   'P 1'
#
loop_
_entity.id
_entity.type
_entity.pdbx_description
1 polymer ?
#
loop_
_entity_poly.entity_id
_entity_poly.type
_entity_poly.pdbx_seq_one_letter_code
_entity_poly.pdbx_strand_id
1 'polypeptide(L)'
;MNEKTRAQIEAMKNQTIGVEVEMNNITREKAAKKVAEFFGTTAWYAAAEYGYFSWACKDQQGRVWKFQRDVSIHGPDAQKCEMVTPILTYDDIETLQAIIRLLRKAGAKSSPSRGCGVHCHIGVGDHTAKTLRNLVNIMAAHEEQIGRAIRIDAGRTEHYCQVVNHRFLDLLNRKKPTTMSELADIWYEGNGDNYDRTQHYNSSR
;
A
#
# COMPACT_ATOMS: atom_id res chain seq x y z
N MET A 1 11.16 -30.32 3.40
CA MET A 1 11.16 -29.13 2.48
C MET A 1 12.50 -29.11 1.76
N ASN A 2 12.49 -29.02 0.43
CA ASN A 2 13.74 -29.00 -0.34
C ASN A 2 14.43 -27.62 -0.28
N GLU A 3 15.69 -27.56 -0.69
CA GLU A 3 16.53 -26.35 -0.64
C GLU A 3 15.96 -25.20 -1.48
N LYS A 4 15.44 -25.50 -2.67
CA LYS A 4 14.79 -24.51 -3.55
C LYS A 4 13.58 -23.85 -2.88
N THR A 5 12.74 -24.61 -2.20
CA THR A 5 11.58 -24.10 -1.48
C THR A 5 12.01 -23.21 -0.30
N ARG A 6 13.08 -23.56 0.41
CA ARG A 6 13.63 -22.71 1.47
C ARG A 6 14.12 -21.38 0.92
N ALA A 7 14.90 -21.39 -0.15
CA ALA A 7 15.39 -20.17 -0.78
C ALA A 7 14.24 -19.25 -1.26
N GLN A 8 13.17 -19.83 -1.81
CA GLN A 8 11.97 -19.07 -2.22
C GLN A 8 11.25 -18.42 -1.02
N ILE A 9 11.13 -19.14 0.10
CA ILE A 9 10.52 -18.61 1.33
C ILE A 9 11.37 -17.46 1.89
N GLU A 10 12.69 -17.62 1.95
CA GLU A 10 13.57 -16.55 2.42
C GLU A 10 13.55 -15.32 1.49
N ALA A 11 13.53 -15.52 0.18
CA ALA A 11 13.36 -14.41 -0.76
C ALA A 11 12.03 -13.66 -0.56
N MET A 12 10.93 -14.38 -0.33
CA MET A 12 9.63 -13.79 -0.02
C MET A 12 9.67 -12.99 1.30
N LYS A 13 10.29 -13.51 2.36
CA LYS A 13 10.40 -12.82 3.66
C LYS A 13 11.23 -11.54 3.58
N ASN A 14 12.23 -11.54 2.70
CA ASN A 14 13.10 -10.37 2.49
C ASN A 14 12.49 -9.34 1.53
N GLN A 15 11.34 -9.65 0.92
CA GLN A 15 10.66 -8.68 0.06
C GLN A 15 10.18 -7.48 0.88
N THR A 16 10.47 -6.30 0.39
CA THR A 16 10.05 -5.05 1.04
C THR A 16 8.59 -4.75 0.77
N ILE A 17 7.92 -4.23 1.78
CA ILE A 17 6.53 -3.80 1.71
C ILE A 17 6.37 -2.40 2.32
N GLY A 18 5.39 -1.66 1.84
CA GLY A 18 4.90 -0.42 2.46
C GLY A 18 3.40 -0.52 2.63
N VAL A 19 2.86 0.02 3.70
CA VAL A 19 1.42 -0.03 3.97
C VAL A 19 0.92 1.34 4.34
N GLU A 20 -0.14 1.78 3.67
CA GLU A 20 -0.89 2.98 4.02
C GLU A 20 -2.26 2.54 4.56
N VAL A 21 -2.65 3.09 5.70
CA VAL A 21 -3.95 2.75 6.32
C VAL A 21 -4.71 4.03 6.60
N GLU A 22 -5.79 4.22 5.87
CA GLU A 22 -6.68 5.34 6.04
C GLU A 22 -7.67 5.10 7.18
N MET A 23 -7.85 6.11 8.01
CA MET A 23 -8.74 6.07 9.17
C MET A 23 -9.30 7.45 9.51
N ASN A 24 -10.44 7.48 10.15
CA ASN A 24 -10.98 8.69 10.75
C ASN A 24 -11.28 8.50 12.24
N ASN A 25 -11.92 9.52 12.86
CA ASN A 25 -12.27 9.51 14.29
C ASN A 25 -11.06 9.48 15.24
N ILE A 26 -9.87 9.78 14.72
CA ILE A 26 -8.64 9.96 15.48
C ILE A 26 -7.83 11.10 14.83
N THR A 27 -7.19 11.94 15.65
CA THR A 27 -6.30 12.97 15.11
C THR A 27 -4.93 12.39 14.78
N ARG A 28 -4.25 12.96 13.80
CA ARG A 28 -2.88 12.59 13.40
C ARG A 28 -1.92 12.62 14.60
N GLU A 29 -2.02 13.67 15.42
CA GLU A 29 -1.24 13.82 16.64
C GLU A 29 -1.50 12.67 17.64
N LYS A 30 -2.77 12.36 17.92
CA LYS A 30 -3.14 11.28 18.84
C LYS A 30 -2.65 9.93 18.32
N ALA A 31 -2.78 9.68 17.02
CA ALA A 31 -2.31 8.45 16.40
C ALA A 31 -0.78 8.32 16.53
N ALA A 32 -0.03 9.36 16.17
CA ALA A 32 1.42 9.38 16.28
C ALA A 32 1.89 9.18 17.74
N LYS A 33 1.27 9.87 18.71
CA LYS A 33 1.59 9.72 20.13
C LYS A 33 1.34 8.30 20.64
N LYS A 34 0.24 7.66 20.23
CA LYS A 34 -0.06 6.27 20.62
C LYS A 34 0.95 5.26 20.04
N VAL A 35 1.40 5.48 18.83
CA VAL A 35 2.41 4.61 18.21
C VAL A 35 3.80 4.88 18.79
N ALA A 36 4.14 6.15 19.07
CA ALA A 36 5.36 6.50 19.79
C ALA A 36 5.42 5.84 21.18
N GLU A 37 4.31 5.88 21.94
CA GLU A 37 4.18 5.21 23.24
C GLU A 37 4.41 3.70 23.11
N PHE A 38 3.85 3.06 22.08
CA PHE A 38 4.05 1.63 21.79
C PHE A 38 5.53 1.28 21.55
N PHE A 39 6.26 2.15 20.84
CA PHE A 39 7.69 1.96 20.57
C PHE A 39 8.61 2.48 21.68
N GLY A 40 8.09 3.14 22.72
CA GLY A 40 8.90 3.79 23.75
C GLY A 40 9.68 5.01 23.21
N THR A 41 9.11 5.73 22.23
CA THR A 41 9.71 6.89 21.59
C THR A 41 8.84 8.13 21.75
N THR A 42 9.16 9.22 21.03
CA THR A 42 8.39 10.46 21.05
C THR A 42 7.82 10.76 19.68
N ALA A 43 6.60 11.33 19.66
CA ALA A 43 6.00 11.85 18.44
C ALA A 43 6.32 13.33 18.27
N TRP A 44 6.43 13.77 17.02
CA TRP A 44 6.65 15.17 16.67
C TRP A 44 5.80 15.61 15.50
N TYR A 45 5.54 16.93 15.39
CA TYR A 45 4.94 17.51 14.20
C TYR A 45 5.99 17.54 13.10
N ALA A 46 5.77 16.82 12.01
CA ALA A 46 6.79 16.60 10.98
C ALA A 46 6.81 17.71 9.93
N ALA A 47 5.66 18.05 9.35
CA ALA A 47 5.55 19.14 8.38
C ALA A 47 4.09 19.48 8.02
N ALA A 48 3.90 20.68 7.48
CA ALA A 48 2.68 21.12 6.81
C ALA A 48 2.80 21.10 5.28
N GLU A 49 3.88 20.55 4.74
CA GLU A 49 4.16 20.53 3.30
C GLU A 49 3.00 19.92 2.52
N TYR A 50 2.67 20.54 1.40
CA TYR A 50 1.58 20.12 0.51
C TYR A 50 0.20 19.96 1.18
N GLY A 51 -0.01 20.58 2.37
CA GLY A 51 -1.26 20.44 3.11
C GLY A 51 -1.46 19.11 3.83
N TYR A 52 -0.43 18.29 3.99
CA TYR A 52 -0.51 17.00 4.68
C TYR A 52 -0.60 17.09 6.20
N PHE A 53 -0.10 18.18 6.80
CA PHE A 53 -0.12 18.42 8.26
C PHE A 53 0.30 17.17 9.05
N SER A 54 1.47 16.66 8.74
CA SER A 54 1.97 15.36 9.18
C SER A 54 2.48 15.38 10.62
N TRP A 55 2.16 14.35 11.36
CA TRP A 55 2.83 13.94 12.60
C TRP A 55 3.62 12.68 12.34
N ALA A 56 4.68 12.45 13.12
CA ALA A 56 5.53 11.29 12.96
C ALA A 56 6.06 10.77 14.29
N CYS A 57 6.49 9.52 14.30
CA CYS A 57 7.31 8.94 15.35
C CYS A 57 8.34 7.98 14.74
N LYS A 58 9.32 7.58 15.53
CA LYS A 58 10.28 6.54 15.14
C LYS A 58 9.97 5.24 15.85
N ASP A 59 10.26 4.11 15.19
CA ASP A 59 10.37 2.82 15.86
C ASP A 59 11.76 2.65 16.52
N GLN A 60 11.99 1.50 17.14
CA GLN A 60 13.25 1.21 17.82
C GLN A 60 14.45 1.06 16.87
N GLN A 61 14.20 0.85 15.56
CA GLN A 61 15.23 0.83 14.53
C GLN A 61 15.48 2.21 13.90
N GLY A 62 14.77 3.25 14.38
CA GLY A 62 14.91 4.62 13.89
C GLY A 62 14.12 4.90 12.60
N ARG A 63 13.33 3.94 12.10
CA ARG A 63 12.49 4.11 10.91
C ARG A 63 11.29 5.00 11.24
N VAL A 64 10.87 5.83 10.30
CA VAL A 64 9.85 6.87 10.51
C VAL A 64 8.46 6.37 10.11
N TRP A 65 7.54 6.38 11.05
CA TRP A 65 6.10 6.18 10.85
C TRP A 65 5.43 7.53 10.76
N LYS A 66 4.66 7.78 9.68
CA LYS A 66 3.99 9.07 9.45
C LYS A 66 2.48 8.92 9.61
N PHE A 67 1.86 10.00 10.07
CA PHE A 67 0.42 10.14 10.22
C PHE A 67 0.05 11.45 9.54
N GLN A 68 -0.56 11.36 8.37
CA GLN A 68 -0.78 12.51 7.50
C GLN A 68 -2.27 12.69 7.17
N ARG A 69 -2.60 13.86 6.62
CA ARG A 69 -3.92 14.15 6.12
C ARG A 69 -4.11 13.49 4.76
N ASP A 70 -5.24 12.82 4.57
CA ASP A 70 -5.73 12.47 3.24
C ASP A 70 -7.10 13.09 3.02
N VAL A 71 -7.27 13.75 1.88
CA VAL A 71 -8.50 14.50 1.54
C VAL A 71 -9.68 13.59 1.22
N SER A 72 -9.42 12.37 0.75
CA SER A 72 -10.44 11.39 0.39
C SER A 72 -11.21 10.87 1.60
N ILE A 73 -10.60 10.88 2.78
CA ILE A 73 -11.21 10.42 4.02
C ILE A 73 -12.38 11.33 4.41
N HIS A 74 -13.52 10.75 4.74
CA HIS A 74 -14.71 11.51 5.15
C HIS A 74 -14.63 11.95 6.61
N GLY A 75 -15.23 13.10 6.93
CA GLY A 75 -15.35 13.62 8.28
C GLY A 75 -14.58 14.92 8.52
N PRO A 76 -14.51 15.38 9.78
CA PRO A 76 -13.79 16.60 10.14
C PRO A 76 -12.31 16.52 9.80
N ASP A 77 -11.74 17.56 9.23
CA ASP A 77 -10.37 17.58 8.73
C ASP A 77 -9.32 17.19 9.80
N ALA A 78 -9.52 17.64 11.03
CA ALA A 78 -8.63 17.28 12.14
C ALA A 78 -8.62 15.78 12.47
N GLN A 79 -9.65 15.03 12.05
CA GLN A 79 -9.80 13.59 12.29
C GLN A 79 -9.57 12.72 11.05
N LYS A 80 -9.13 13.30 9.96
CA LYS A 80 -8.64 12.57 8.78
C LYS A 80 -7.19 12.17 9.02
N CYS A 81 -6.93 10.89 9.02
CA CYS A 81 -5.61 10.35 9.35
C CYS A 81 -5.28 9.17 8.46
N GLU A 82 -4.22 9.28 7.70
CA GLU A 82 -3.58 8.18 7.00
C GLU A 82 -2.29 7.82 7.72
N MET A 83 -2.14 6.58 8.14
CA MET A 83 -0.89 6.05 8.64
C MET A 83 -0.06 5.51 7.47
N VAL A 84 1.15 6.06 7.30
CA VAL A 84 2.12 5.59 6.30
C VAL A 84 3.28 4.93 7.02
N THR A 85 3.51 3.65 6.73
CA THR A 85 4.60 2.89 7.34
C THR A 85 5.95 3.26 6.70
N PRO A 86 7.08 3.05 7.40
CA PRO A 86 8.37 2.92 6.72
C PRO A 86 8.39 1.68 5.82
N ILE A 87 9.51 1.46 5.14
CA ILE A 87 9.76 0.19 4.46
C ILE A 87 9.81 -0.92 5.51
N LEU A 88 8.97 -1.91 5.34
CA LEU A 88 8.80 -3.08 6.20
C LEU A 88 9.20 -4.36 5.45
N THR A 89 9.36 -5.44 6.23
CA THR A 89 9.54 -6.82 5.74
C THR A 89 8.50 -7.75 6.37
N TYR A 90 8.57 -9.02 6.06
CA TYR A 90 7.69 -10.04 6.64
C TYR A 90 7.72 -10.04 8.18
N ASP A 91 8.89 -9.84 8.78
CA ASP A 91 9.06 -9.87 10.23
C ASP A 91 8.39 -8.68 10.95
N ASP A 92 8.05 -7.63 10.23
CA ASP A 92 7.35 -6.46 10.77
C ASP A 92 5.82 -6.62 10.79
N ILE A 93 5.26 -7.67 10.17
CA ILE A 93 3.80 -7.82 10.00
C ILE A 93 3.08 -7.90 11.35
N GLU A 94 3.62 -8.63 12.31
CA GLU A 94 3.00 -8.73 13.66
C GLU A 94 2.99 -7.38 14.38
N THR A 95 4.08 -6.61 14.26
CA THR A 95 4.18 -5.24 14.80
C THR A 95 3.15 -4.32 14.14
N LEU A 96 3.03 -4.36 12.81
CA LEU A 96 2.02 -3.60 12.08
C LEU A 96 0.60 -3.92 12.56
N GLN A 97 0.28 -5.21 12.70
CA GLN A 97 -1.02 -5.65 13.20
C GLN A 97 -1.29 -5.18 14.65
N ALA A 98 -0.27 -5.20 15.51
CA ALA A 98 -0.38 -4.72 16.88
C ALA A 98 -0.69 -3.21 16.90
N ILE A 99 -0.02 -2.42 16.07
CA ILE A 99 -0.26 -0.98 15.90
C ILE A 99 -1.69 -0.70 15.41
N ILE A 100 -2.18 -1.44 14.41
CA ILE A 100 -3.56 -1.28 13.92
C ILE A 100 -4.58 -1.57 15.03
N ARG A 101 -4.37 -2.63 15.81
CA ARG A 101 -5.24 -2.94 16.97
C ARG A 101 -5.19 -1.83 18.02
N LEU A 102 -4.00 -1.28 18.29
CA LEU A 102 -3.80 -0.16 19.22
C LEU A 102 -4.57 1.09 18.78
N LEU A 103 -4.42 1.49 17.51
CA LEU A 103 -5.12 2.65 16.95
C LEU A 103 -6.64 2.46 16.96
N ARG A 104 -7.12 1.26 16.64
CA ARG A 104 -8.54 0.93 16.75
C ARG A 104 -9.07 1.07 18.18
N LYS A 105 -8.32 0.58 19.17
CA LYS A 105 -8.65 0.78 20.60
C LYS A 105 -8.62 2.24 21.02
N ALA A 106 -7.77 3.06 20.40
CA ALA A 106 -7.69 4.50 20.62
C ALA A 106 -8.84 5.28 19.99
N GLY A 107 -9.72 4.62 19.22
CA GLY A 107 -10.92 5.19 18.63
C GLY A 107 -10.90 5.33 17.11
N ALA A 108 -9.79 4.97 16.44
CA ALA A 108 -9.71 5.00 14.98
C ALA A 108 -10.77 4.08 14.34
N LYS A 109 -11.37 4.54 13.25
CA LYS A 109 -12.33 3.80 12.44
C LYS A 109 -11.91 3.85 10.97
N SER A 110 -12.03 2.73 10.29
CA SER A 110 -11.74 2.59 8.86
C SER A 110 -12.85 1.75 8.24
N SER A 111 -13.44 2.25 7.17
CA SER A 111 -14.43 1.52 6.36
C SER A 111 -14.61 2.23 5.01
N PRO A 112 -15.11 1.53 3.97
CA PRO A 112 -15.44 2.15 2.69
C PRO A 112 -16.40 3.33 2.82
N SER A 113 -17.44 3.22 3.66
CA SER A 113 -18.42 4.30 3.92
C SER A 113 -17.81 5.56 4.54
N ARG A 114 -16.56 5.48 5.02
CA ARG A 114 -15.79 6.60 5.56
C ARG A 114 -14.75 7.14 4.58
N GLY A 115 -14.78 6.68 3.33
CA GLY A 115 -13.76 6.98 2.33
C GLY A 115 -12.40 6.38 2.67
N CYS A 116 -12.33 5.33 3.50
CA CYS A 116 -11.08 4.75 3.96
C CYS A 116 -10.75 3.44 3.25
N GLY A 117 -9.48 3.25 2.93
CA GLY A 117 -8.92 2.04 2.35
C GLY A 117 -7.60 1.63 3.01
N VAL A 118 -7.02 0.56 2.48
CA VAL A 118 -5.67 0.10 2.81
C VAL A 118 -4.91 -0.08 1.51
N HIS A 119 -3.74 0.55 1.39
CA HIS A 119 -2.84 0.39 0.27
C HIS A 119 -1.64 -0.44 0.70
N CYS A 120 -1.33 -1.48 -0.07
CA CYS A 120 -0.16 -2.33 0.14
C CYS A 120 0.77 -2.17 -1.06
N HIS A 121 1.95 -1.62 -0.82
CA HIS A 121 3.02 -1.49 -1.80
C HIS A 121 3.97 -2.66 -1.65
N ILE A 122 4.32 -3.29 -2.75
CA ILE A 122 5.30 -4.38 -2.79
C ILE A 122 6.52 -3.88 -3.55
N GLY A 123 7.69 -3.97 -2.93
CA GLY A 123 8.94 -3.59 -3.59
C GLY A 123 9.21 -4.45 -4.82
N VAL A 124 9.59 -3.80 -5.92
CA VAL A 124 9.86 -4.50 -7.20
C VAL A 124 11.07 -5.44 -7.07
N GLY A 125 12.07 -5.10 -6.22
CA GLY A 125 13.27 -5.93 -6.02
C GLY A 125 13.93 -6.30 -7.35
N ASP A 126 14.27 -7.57 -7.50
CA ASP A 126 14.94 -8.12 -8.70
C ASP A 126 13.97 -8.58 -9.79
N HIS A 127 12.72 -8.10 -9.75
CA HIS A 127 11.75 -8.43 -10.79
C HIS A 127 12.19 -7.90 -12.16
N THR A 128 12.08 -8.76 -13.17
CA THR A 128 12.27 -8.42 -14.59
C THR A 128 10.92 -8.18 -15.24
N ALA A 129 10.88 -7.58 -16.42
CA ALA A 129 9.65 -7.43 -17.19
C ALA A 129 8.91 -8.77 -17.40
N LYS A 130 9.65 -9.88 -17.58
CA LYS A 130 9.07 -11.21 -17.68
C LYS A 130 8.40 -11.65 -16.38
N THR A 131 9.02 -11.46 -15.23
CA THR A 131 8.45 -11.87 -13.94
C THR A 131 7.30 -10.99 -13.53
N LEU A 132 7.33 -9.68 -13.83
CA LEU A 132 6.19 -8.77 -13.63
C LEU A 132 5.01 -9.15 -14.54
N ARG A 133 5.26 -9.47 -15.82
CA ARG A 133 4.21 -9.99 -16.70
C ARG A 133 3.54 -11.24 -16.12
N ASN A 134 4.34 -12.16 -15.59
CA ASN A 134 3.79 -13.36 -14.96
C ASN A 134 2.97 -13.02 -13.72
N LEU A 135 3.44 -12.08 -12.88
CA LEU A 135 2.71 -11.58 -11.71
C LEU A 135 1.35 -11.00 -12.11
N VAL A 136 1.33 -10.12 -13.12
CA VAL A 136 0.07 -9.53 -13.62
C VAL A 136 -0.91 -10.60 -14.08
N ASN A 137 -0.44 -11.62 -14.82
CA ASN A 137 -1.30 -12.72 -15.26
C ASN A 137 -1.85 -13.55 -14.09
N ILE A 138 -1.01 -13.84 -13.07
CA ILE A 138 -1.42 -14.56 -11.88
C ILE A 138 -2.47 -13.74 -11.11
N MET A 139 -2.22 -12.45 -10.92
CA MET A 139 -3.17 -11.56 -10.24
C MET A 139 -4.49 -11.48 -11.00
N ALA A 140 -4.47 -11.22 -12.30
CA ALA A 140 -5.68 -11.16 -13.13
C ALA A 140 -6.51 -12.45 -13.08
N ALA A 141 -5.85 -13.62 -13.02
CA ALA A 141 -6.54 -14.90 -12.91
C ALA A 141 -7.18 -15.15 -11.54
N HIS A 142 -6.78 -14.42 -10.49
CA HIS A 142 -7.21 -14.66 -9.11
C HIS A 142 -7.88 -13.44 -8.45
N GLU A 143 -8.04 -12.32 -9.13
CA GLU A 143 -8.59 -11.08 -8.58
C GLU A 143 -9.95 -11.27 -7.92
N GLU A 144 -10.83 -12.03 -8.55
CA GLU A 144 -12.15 -12.29 -8.00
C GLU A 144 -12.08 -13.08 -6.68
N GLN A 145 -11.25 -14.13 -6.61
CA GLN A 145 -11.06 -14.92 -5.40
C GLN A 145 -10.42 -14.09 -4.28
N ILE A 146 -9.41 -13.28 -4.62
CA ILE A 146 -8.75 -12.37 -3.68
C ILE A 146 -9.77 -11.35 -3.16
N GLY A 147 -10.50 -10.70 -4.06
CA GLY A 147 -11.53 -9.70 -3.71
C GLY A 147 -12.58 -10.25 -2.75
N ARG A 148 -13.06 -11.48 -3.02
CA ARG A 148 -14.00 -12.17 -2.13
C ARG A 148 -13.36 -12.50 -0.76
N ALA A 149 -12.12 -12.98 -0.75
CA ALA A 149 -11.42 -13.38 0.47
C ALA A 149 -11.20 -12.20 1.43
N ILE A 150 -10.80 -11.05 0.90
CA ILE A 150 -10.58 -9.83 1.68
C ILE A 150 -11.83 -8.95 1.79
N ARG A 151 -12.96 -9.38 1.21
CA ARG A 151 -14.25 -8.69 1.24
C ARG A 151 -14.17 -7.25 0.73
N ILE A 152 -13.59 -7.06 -0.45
CA ILE A 152 -13.56 -5.75 -1.10
C ILE A 152 -14.99 -5.26 -1.31
N ASP A 153 -15.23 -4.00 -0.94
CA ASP A 153 -16.50 -3.32 -1.18
C ASP A 153 -16.71 -3.08 -2.68
N ALA A 154 -17.90 -3.39 -3.19
CA ALA A 154 -18.22 -3.29 -4.61
C ALA A 154 -18.06 -1.86 -5.16
N GLY A 155 -18.44 -0.84 -4.38
CA GLY A 155 -18.24 0.56 -4.79
C GLY A 155 -16.77 0.97 -4.91
N ARG A 156 -15.86 0.28 -4.22
CA ARG A 156 -14.42 0.51 -4.34
C ARG A 156 -13.86 -0.03 -5.65
N THR A 157 -14.38 -1.16 -6.15
CA THR A 157 -13.92 -1.76 -7.41
C THR A 157 -14.28 -0.93 -8.64
N GLU A 158 -15.29 -0.08 -8.55
CA GLU A 158 -15.68 0.81 -9.64
C GLU A 158 -14.75 2.02 -9.81
N HIS A 159 -14.10 2.48 -8.71
CA HIS A 159 -13.37 3.76 -8.70
C HIS A 159 -11.90 3.66 -8.28
N TYR A 160 -11.57 2.87 -7.26
CA TYR A 160 -10.23 2.88 -6.64
C TYR A 160 -9.46 1.58 -6.76
N CYS A 161 -10.15 0.45 -6.85
CA CYS A 161 -9.58 -0.89 -6.86
C CYS A 161 -10.03 -1.64 -8.11
N GLN A 162 -9.88 -1.01 -9.29
CA GLN A 162 -10.28 -1.64 -10.55
C GLN A 162 -9.46 -2.91 -10.80
N VAL A 163 -10.09 -3.91 -11.39
CA VAL A 163 -9.42 -5.13 -11.86
C VAL A 163 -8.45 -4.83 -12.99
N VAL A 164 -7.54 -5.76 -13.26
CA VAL A 164 -6.59 -5.62 -14.39
C VAL A 164 -7.36 -5.40 -15.69
N ASN A 165 -6.99 -4.34 -16.40
CA ASN A 165 -7.62 -4.02 -17.68
C ASN A 165 -7.32 -5.11 -18.73
N HIS A 166 -8.36 -5.70 -19.32
CA HIS A 166 -8.23 -6.78 -20.30
C HIS A 166 -7.40 -6.37 -21.53
N ARG A 167 -7.58 -5.13 -22.03
CA ARG A 167 -6.78 -4.61 -23.15
C ARG A 167 -5.30 -4.53 -22.82
N PHE A 168 -4.98 -4.08 -21.61
CA PHE A 168 -3.60 -4.08 -21.12
C PHE A 168 -3.04 -5.50 -21.04
N LEU A 169 -3.80 -6.43 -20.47
CA LEU A 169 -3.39 -7.84 -20.32
C LEU A 169 -3.12 -8.50 -21.68
N ASP A 170 -4.00 -8.28 -22.66
CA ASP A 170 -3.85 -8.80 -24.02
C ASP A 170 -2.61 -8.20 -24.70
N LEU A 171 -2.40 -6.90 -24.56
CA LEU A 171 -1.24 -6.21 -25.13
C LEU A 171 0.06 -6.69 -24.52
N LEU A 172 0.08 -6.84 -23.18
CA LEU A 172 1.21 -7.37 -22.41
C LEU A 172 1.59 -8.78 -22.85
N ASN A 173 0.59 -9.64 -23.05
CA ASN A 173 0.80 -11.04 -23.45
C ASN A 173 1.18 -11.19 -24.92
N ARG A 174 0.72 -10.29 -25.79
CA ARG A 174 1.08 -10.26 -27.20
C ARG A 174 2.48 -9.72 -27.42
N LYS A 175 2.82 -8.58 -26.81
CA LYS A 175 4.11 -7.91 -26.99
C LYS A 175 5.26 -8.58 -26.23
N LYS A 176 4.97 -9.21 -25.08
CA LYS A 176 5.94 -9.93 -24.24
C LYS A 176 7.19 -9.10 -23.95
N PRO A 177 7.07 -7.96 -23.27
CA PRO A 177 8.20 -7.05 -23.03
C PRO A 177 9.37 -7.77 -22.37
N THR A 178 10.58 -7.42 -22.77
CA THR A 178 11.85 -7.97 -22.27
C THR A 178 12.59 -7.01 -21.37
N THR A 179 12.27 -5.71 -21.47
CA THR A 179 12.84 -4.64 -20.65
C THR A 179 11.75 -3.94 -19.82
N MET A 180 12.16 -3.28 -18.73
CA MET A 180 11.25 -2.49 -17.91
C MET A 180 10.68 -1.28 -18.66
N SER A 181 11.45 -0.69 -19.58
CA SER A 181 10.99 0.41 -20.42
C SER A 181 9.85 -0.04 -21.34
N GLU A 182 10.02 -1.17 -22.05
CA GLU A 182 8.96 -1.75 -22.89
C GLU A 182 7.69 -2.08 -22.09
N LEU A 183 7.85 -2.54 -20.84
CA LEU A 183 6.73 -2.80 -19.94
C LEU A 183 6.02 -1.51 -19.56
N ALA A 184 6.76 -0.45 -19.22
CA ALA A 184 6.20 0.85 -18.91
C ALA A 184 5.48 1.47 -20.13
N ASP A 185 6.05 1.36 -21.34
CA ASP A 185 5.41 1.83 -22.58
C ASP A 185 4.06 1.13 -22.81
N ILE A 186 4.00 -0.18 -22.55
CA ILE A 186 2.75 -0.93 -22.66
C ILE A 186 1.75 -0.47 -21.60
N TRP A 187 2.20 -0.24 -20.36
CA TRP A 187 1.36 0.23 -19.26
C TRP A 187 0.75 1.60 -19.58
N TYR A 188 1.56 2.53 -20.01
CA TYR A 188 1.13 3.90 -20.30
C TYR A 188 0.60 4.10 -21.75
N GLU A 189 0.58 3.05 -22.57
CA GLU A 189 0.18 3.12 -24.00
C GLU A 189 0.89 4.25 -24.79
N GLY A 190 2.16 4.49 -24.49
CA GLY A 190 2.95 5.55 -25.11
C GLY A 190 2.58 6.97 -24.70
N ASN A 191 1.74 7.13 -23.70
CA ASN A 191 1.29 8.45 -23.20
C ASN A 191 2.22 9.11 -22.19
N GLY A 192 3.45 8.63 -22.04
CA GLY A 192 4.44 9.22 -21.13
C GLY A 192 3.98 9.22 -19.68
N ASP A 193 4.04 10.38 -19.02
CA ASP A 193 3.74 10.53 -17.58
C ASP A 193 2.25 10.47 -17.21
N ASN A 194 1.41 9.84 -18.02
CA ASN A 194 -0.01 9.76 -17.73
C ASN A 194 -0.27 8.81 -16.53
N TYR A 195 -0.39 9.43 -15.37
CA TYR A 195 -0.52 8.82 -14.06
C TYR A 195 -1.96 8.39 -13.80
N ASP A 196 -2.35 7.22 -14.29
CA ASP A 196 -3.67 6.67 -13.99
C ASP A 196 -3.66 5.93 -12.65
N ARG A 197 -4.19 6.57 -11.61
CA ARG A 197 -4.34 6.01 -10.26
C ARG A 197 -5.48 4.98 -10.16
N THR A 198 -6.30 4.84 -11.19
CA THR A 198 -7.44 3.93 -11.16
C THR A 198 -7.04 2.48 -11.40
N GLN A 199 -5.81 2.23 -11.89
CA GLN A 199 -5.30 0.90 -12.15
C GLN A 199 -4.48 0.35 -10.97
N HIS A 200 -4.61 -0.96 -10.73
CA HIS A 200 -3.95 -1.66 -9.61
C HIS A 200 -2.42 -1.63 -9.64
N TYR A 201 -1.84 -1.49 -10.82
CA TYR A 201 -0.40 -1.58 -10.99
C TYR A 201 0.14 -0.23 -11.42
N ASN A 202 0.75 0.46 -10.49
CA ASN A 202 1.50 1.66 -10.76
C ASN A 202 2.99 1.35 -10.63
N SER A 203 3.68 1.20 -11.75
CA SER A 203 5.10 0.84 -11.79
C SER A 203 6.02 2.02 -11.42
N SER A 204 5.50 3.23 -11.22
CA SER A 204 6.27 4.43 -10.91
C SER A 204 6.36 4.77 -9.41
N ARG A 205 5.81 3.93 -8.53
CA ARG A 205 5.89 4.09 -7.07
C ARG A 205 6.80 3.09 -6.41
#